data_e6e8ab3287df165a1a7dd0111105f75f
#
_entry.id   e6e8ab3287df165a1a7dd0111105f75f
#
_cell.length_a   1.000
_cell.length_b   1.000
_cell.length_c   1.000
_cell.angle_alpha   90.00
_cell.angle_beta   90.00
_cell.angle_gamma   90.00
#
_symmetry.space_group_name_H-M   'P 1'
#
loop_
_entity.id
_entity.type
_entity.pdbx_description
1 polymer ?
#
loop_
_entity_poly.entity_id
_entity_poly.type
_entity_poly.pdbx_seq_one_letter_code
_entity_poly.pdbx_strand_id
1 'polypeptide(L)'
;VKGTWEQYKKETGNKLATRARFKDSVDFIGWYTNKTESILKISKQDAFRQYLAYHEGWGAYKNYKNNQKVIGLAKKVKNQSDKYKSQLKKCQKKLNRNRYIIF
;
A
#
# COMPACT_ATOMS: atom_id res chain seq x y z
N VAL A 1 -12.60 -5.64 1.27
CA VAL A 1 -13.24 -5.31 0.00
C VAL A 1 -13.33 -6.54 -0.89
N LYS A 2 -14.44 -7.25 -0.76
CA LYS A 2 -14.65 -8.53 -1.42
C LYS A 2 -14.61 -8.41 -2.95
N GLY A 3 -15.28 -7.39 -3.50
CA GLY A 3 -15.32 -7.18 -4.95
C GLY A 3 -13.98 -6.87 -5.56
N THR A 4 -13.16 -6.08 -4.87
CA THR A 4 -11.82 -5.72 -5.32
C THR A 4 -10.89 -6.94 -5.32
N TRP A 5 -11.02 -7.81 -4.31
CA TRP A 5 -10.25 -9.05 -4.24
C TRP A 5 -10.60 -9.98 -5.41
N GLU A 6 -11.89 -10.12 -5.73
CA GLU A 6 -12.32 -10.93 -6.87
C GLU A 6 -11.79 -10.37 -8.19
N GLN A 7 -11.81 -9.05 -8.33
CA GLN A 7 -11.24 -8.37 -9.50
C GLN A 7 -9.74 -8.67 -9.62
N TYR A 8 -9.00 -8.60 -8.52
CA TYR A 8 -7.58 -8.93 -8.47
C TYR A 8 -7.33 -10.35 -8.97
N LYS A 9 -8.07 -11.32 -8.43
CA LYS A 9 -7.92 -12.73 -8.83
C LYS A 9 -8.17 -12.92 -10.32
N LYS A 10 -9.18 -12.25 -10.85
CA LYS A 10 -9.56 -12.33 -12.26
C LYS A 10 -8.49 -11.71 -13.17
N GLU A 11 -8.02 -10.50 -12.84
CA GLU A 11 -7.06 -9.78 -13.69
C GLU A 11 -5.67 -10.41 -13.68
N THR A 12 -5.23 -10.94 -12.54
CA THR A 12 -3.89 -11.54 -12.41
C THR A 12 -3.86 -13.04 -12.73
N GLY A 13 -5.03 -13.68 -12.85
CA GLY A 13 -5.13 -15.11 -13.04
C GLY A 13 -4.82 -15.94 -11.79
N ASN A 14 -4.59 -15.31 -10.65
CA ASN A 14 -4.28 -15.98 -9.39
C ASN A 14 -5.57 -16.44 -8.71
N LYS A 15 -6.22 -17.45 -9.30
CA LYS A 15 -7.54 -17.91 -8.89
C LYS A 15 -7.59 -18.54 -7.50
N LEU A 16 -6.46 -19.10 -7.06
CA LEU A 16 -6.34 -19.78 -5.77
C LEU A 16 -5.81 -18.86 -4.67
N ALA A 17 -5.63 -17.58 -4.95
CA ALA A 17 -5.14 -16.61 -3.98
C ALA A 17 -6.08 -16.52 -2.78
N THR A 18 -5.52 -16.44 -1.58
CA THR A 18 -6.26 -16.30 -0.34
C THR A 18 -5.66 -15.19 0.52
N ARG A 19 -6.52 -14.42 1.16
CA ARG A 19 -6.10 -13.33 2.07
C ARG A 19 -5.31 -13.84 3.28
N ALA A 20 -5.48 -15.11 3.63
CA ALA A 20 -4.76 -15.74 4.73
C ALA A 20 -3.29 -16.02 4.40
N ARG A 21 -2.92 -16.00 3.13
CA ARG A 21 -1.55 -16.26 2.69
C ARG A 21 -0.80 -14.94 2.53
N PHE A 22 0.31 -14.78 3.24
CA PHE A 22 1.10 -13.54 3.23
C PHE A 22 1.50 -13.12 1.81
N LYS A 23 2.00 -14.08 1.02
CA LYS A 23 2.42 -13.83 -0.36
C LYS A 23 1.28 -13.23 -1.20
N ASP A 24 0.07 -13.79 -1.08
CA ASP A 24 -1.09 -13.33 -1.85
C ASP A 24 -1.52 -11.93 -1.39
N SER A 25 -1.47 -11.66 -0.09
CA SER A 25 -1.81 -10.35 0.46
C SER A 25 -0.85 -9.27 -0.02
N VAL A 26 0.45 -9.56 -0.04
CA VAL A 26 1.47 -8.63 -0.51
C VAL A 26 1.31 -8.37 -2.01
N ASP A 27 1.06 -9.40 -2.79
CA ASP A 27 0.83 -9.27 -4.23
C ASP A 27 -0.43 -8.43 -4.51
N PHE A 28 -1.49 -8.65 -3.74
CA PHE A 28 -2.71 -7.85 -3.84
C PHE A 28 -2.43 -6.37 -3.56
N ILE A 29 -1.67 -6.06 -2.52
CA ILE A 29 -1.34 -4.67 -2.17
C ILE A 29 -0.57 -4.00 -3.32
N GLY A 30 0.40 -4.70 -3.90
CA GLY A 30 1.16 -4.20 -5.03
C GLY A 30 0.26 -3.93 -6.24
N TRP A 31 -0.61 -4.87 -6.55
CA TRP A 31 -1.58 -4.72 -7.64
C TRP A 31 -2.53 -3.55 -7.37
N TYR A 32 -3.05 -3.44 -6.16
CA TYR A 32 -4.02 -2.41 -5.79
C TYR A 32 -3.40 -1.00 -5.85
N THR A 33 -2.21 -0.82 -5.31
CA THR A 33 -1.55 0.48 -5.31
C THR A 33 -1.18 0.90 -6.74
N ASN A 34 -0.79 -0.04 -7.57
CA ASN A 34 -0.50 0.21 -8.98
C ASN A 34 -1.75 0.64 -9.75
N LYS A 35 -2.86 -0.06 -9.53
CA LYS A 35 -4.17 0.31 -10.11
C LYS A 35 -4.61 1.69 -9.64
N THR A 36 -4.47 1.98 -8.35
CA THR A 36 -4.84 3.27 -7.78
C THR A 36 -4.05 4.41 -8.42
N GLU A 37 -2.75 4.22 -8.61
CA GLU A 37 -1.92 5.20 -9.31
C GLU A 37 -2.43 5.44 -10.74
N SER A 38 -2.75 4.37 -11.44
CA SER A 38 -3.23 4.45 -12.82
C SER A 38 -4.59 5.16 -12.92
N ILE A 39 -5.52 4.82 -12.02
CA ILE A 39 -6.90 5.33 -12.08
C ILE A 39 -7.01 6.75 -11.52
N LEU A 40 -6.41 7.01 -10.37
CA LEU A 40 -6.57 8.26 -9.64
C LEU A 40 -5.37 9.21 -9.75
N LYS A 41 -4.30 8.78 -10.41
CA LYS A 41 -3.06 9.57 -10.55
C LYS A 41 -2.42 9.90 -9.20
N ILE A 42 -2.51 8.96 -8.25
CA ILE A 42 -1.91 9.07 -6.93
C ILE A 42 -0.62 8.25 -6.91
N SER A 43 0.49 8.85 -6.45
CA SER A 43 1.76 8.13 -6.34
C SER A 43 1.63 6.90 -5.43
N LYS A 44 2.28 5.80 -5.81
CA LYS A 44 2.35 4.60 -4.98
C LYS A 44 3.00 4.86 -3.62
N GLN A 45 3.82 5.91 -3.53
CA GLN A 45 4.54 6.26 -2.31
C GLN A 45 3.77 7.22 -1.41
N ASP A 46 2.61 7.70 -1.86
CA ASP A 46 1.74 8.57 -1.09
C ASP A 46 0.81 7.70 -0.23
N ALA A 47 1.32 7.27 0.93
CA ALA A 47 0.58 6.37 1.81
C ALA A 47 -0.74 6.95 2.29
N PHE A 48 -0.78 8.27 2.53
CA PHE A 48 -2.00 8.96 2.98
C PHE A 48 -3.13 8.81 1.96
N ARG A 49 -2.86 9.18 0.71
CA ARG A 49 -3.88 9.12 -0.34
C ARG A 49 -4.18 7.71 -0.79
N GLN A 50 -3.18 6.83 -0.80
CA GLN A 50 -3.41 5.42 -1.11
C GLN A 50 -4.37 4.78 -0.10
N TYR A 51 -4.19 5.08 1.19
CA TYR A 51 -5.08 4.56 2.22
C TYR A 51 -6.50 5.11 2.07
N LEU A 52 -6.63 6.41 1.78
CA LEU A 52 -7.95 7.03 1.55
C LEU A 52 -8.65 6.37 0.38
N ALA A 53 -7.93 6.14 -0.72
CA ALA A 53 -8.50 5.48 -1.90
C ALA A 53 -8.92 4.05 -1.59
N TYR A 54 -8.13 3.33 -0.80
CA TYR A 54 -8.45 1.96 -0.40
C TYR A 54 -9.72 1.92 0.45
N HIS A 55 -9.82 2.80 1.43
CA HIS A 55 -10.97 2.82 2.35
C HIS A 55 -12.26 3.28 1.65
N GLU A 56 -12.19 4.36 0.88
CA GLU A 56 -13.38 4.92 0.22
C GLU A 56 -13.73 4.19 -1.07
N GLY A 57 -12.77 3.49 -1.67
CA GLY A 57 -12.91 2.92 -3.01
C GLY A 57 -12.58 3.94 -4.09
N TRP A 58 -12.24 3.45 -5.28
CA TRP A 58 -11.83 4.33 -6.38
C TRP A 58 -12.92 5.31 -6.79
N GLY A 59 -14.18 4.86 -6.81
CA GLY A 59 -15.29 5.70 -7.22
C GLY A 59 -15.67 6.78 -6.22
N ALA A 60 -15.50 6.51 -4.94
CA ALA A 60 -15.91 7.42 -3.86
C ALA A 60 -14.75 8.25 -3.30
N TYR A 61 -13.54 8.10 -3.82
CA TYR A 61 -12.36 8.77 -3.30
C TYR A 61 -12.53 10.30 -3.20
N LYS A 62 -13.21 10.89 -4.17
CA LYS A 62 -13.43 12.36 -4.20
C LYS A 62 -14.16 12.88 -2.95
N ASN A 63 -14.86 12.00 -2.25
CA ASN A 63 -15.69 12.37 -1.09
C ASN A 63 -14.95 12.16 0.24
N TYR A 64 -13.65 11.83 0.23
CA TYR A 64 -12.91 11.52 1.44
C TYR A 64 -12.93 12.66 2.46
N LYS A 65 -13.01 13.90 2.01
CA LYS A 65 -13.04 15.09 2.89
C LYS A 65 -14.24 15.11 3.83
N ASN A 66 -15.30 14.41 3.48
CA ASN A 66 -16.50 14.31 4.31
C ASN A 66 -16.36 13.29 5.44
N ASN A 67 -15.27 12.52 5.46
CA ASN A 67 -15.06 11.47 6.47
C ASN A 67 -13.82 11.78 7.31
N GLN A 68 -14.00 12.59 8.34
CA GLN A 68 -12.91 13.02 9.23
C GLN A 68 -12.24 11.86 9.96
N LYS A 69 -13.00 10.81 10.31
CA LYS A 69 -12.47 9.64 10.98
C LYS A 69 -11.44 8.92 10.09
N VAL A 70 -11.75 8.77 8.82
CA VAL A 70 -10.87 8.12 7.86
C VAL A 70 -9.63 8.96 7.59
N ILE A 71 -9.76 10.28 7.53
CA ILE A 71 -8.63 11.20 7.40
C ILE A 71 -7.66 11.01 8.57
N GLY A 72 -8.19 10.90 9.79
CA GLY A 72 -7.37 10.65 10.99
C GLY A 72 -6.61 9.34 10.90
N LEU A 73 -7.26 8.27 10.42
CA LEU A 73 -6.62 6.97 10.22
C LEU A 73 -5.56 7.04 9.12
N ALA A 74 -5.84 7.76 8.03
CA ALA A 74 -4.89 7.93 6.93
C ALA A 74 -3.62 8.66 7.38
N LYS A 75 -3.76 9.65 8.28
CA LYS A 75 -2.61 10.35 8.86
C LYS A 75 -1.75 9.41 9.70
N LYS A 76 -2.36 8.50 10.46
CA LYS A 76 -1.64 7.49 11.23
C LYS A 76 -0.88 6.53 10.32
N VAL A 77 -1.50 6.11 9.22
CA VAL A 77 -0.87 5.23 8.22
C VAL A 77 0.33 5.94 7.60
N LYS A 78 0.17 7.21 7.24
CA LYS A 78 1.28 8.01 6.69
C LYS A 78 2.45 8.10 7.65
N ASN A 79 2.17 8.42 8.92
CA ASN A 79 3.21 8.53 9.94
C ASN A 79 3.93 7.21 10.14
N GLN A 80 3.23 6.10 10.15
CA GLN A 80 3.81 4.77 10.27
C GLN A 80 4.65 4.41 9.04
N SER A 81 4.18 4.76 7.86
CA SER A 81 4.92 4.56 6.61
C SER A 81 6.23 5.35 6.61
N ASP A 82 6.19 6.61 7.03
CA ASP A 82 7.39 7.45 7.11
C ASP A 82 8.40 6.89 8.11
N LYS A 83 7.92 6.38 9.23
CA LYS A 83 8.75 5.72 10.24
C LYS A 83 9.44 4.48 9.67
N TYR A 84 8.71 3.65 8.96
CA TYR A 84 9.29 2.46 8.32
C TYR A 84 10.31 2.82 7.25
N LYS A 85 10.07 3.86 6.46
CA LYS A 85 11.04 4.34 5.47
C LYS A 85 12.34 4.78 6.13
N SER A 86 12.25 5.49 7.25
CA SER A 86 13.41 5.93 8.01
C SER A 86 14.20 4.74 8.56
N GLN A 87 13.51 3.76 9.13
CA GLN A 87 14.11 2.52 9.64
C GLN A 87 14.79 1.74 8.53
N LEU A 88 14.16 1.64 7.38
CA LEU A 88 14.70 0.92 6.23
C LEU A 88 15.98 1.57 5.72
N LYS A 89 16.02 2.90 5.63
CA LYS A 89 17.24 3.63 5.23
C LYS A 89 18.39 3.35 6.18
N LYS A 90 18.15 3.37 7.49
CA LYS A 90 19.17 3.06 8.50
C LYS A 90 19.67 1.63 8.36
N CYS A 91 18.76 0.70 8.13
CA CYS A 91 19.09 -0.71 7.92
C CYS A 91 19.95 -0.90 6.67
N GLN A 92 19.61 -0.25 5.57
CA GLN A 92 20.37 -0.33 4.32
C GLN A 92 21.78 0.23 4.50
N LYS A 93 21.94 1.37 5.17
CA LYS A 93 23.25 1.95 5.47
C LYS A 93 24.10 1.00 6.29
N LYS A 94 23.50 0.38 7.30
CA LYS A 94 24.18 -0.57 8.17
C LYS A 94 24.62 -1.82 7.40
N LEU A 95 23.77 -2.34 6.55
CA LEU A 95 24.08 -3.49 5.70
C LEU A 95 25.21 -3.16 4.72
N ASN A 96 25.14 -2.01 4.07
CA ASN A 96 26.18 -1.58 3.13
C ASN A 96 27.53 -1.41 3.82
N ARG A 97 27.55 -0.83 5.02
CA ARG A 97 28.77 -0.67 5.83
C ARG A 97 29.35 -2.04 6.21
N ASN A 98 28.56 -2.98 6.67
CA ASN A 98 28.98 -4.33 7.01
C ASN A 98 29.52 -5.06 5.79
N ARG A 99 28.95 -4.82 4.62
CA ARG A 99 29.37 -5.39 3.36
C ARG A 99 30.80 -5.00 3.00
N TYR A 100 31.20 -3.76 3.31
CA TYR A 100 32.56 -3.29 3.09
C TYR A 100 33.55 -3.80 4.14
N ILE A 101 33.08 -4.10 5.34
CA ILE A 101 33.93 -4.60 6.43
C ILE A 101 34.30 -6.07 6.24
N ILE A 102 33.42 -6.87 5.63
CA ILE A 102 33.64 -8.29 5.38
C ILE A 102 34.69 -8.52 4.30
N PHE A 103 34.91 -7.56 3.46
CA PHE A 103 35.92 -7.61 2.41
C PHE A 103 37.11 -6.73 2.73
#